data_0c5f2268bf3840c2da7dc0e744094ebe
#
_entry.id   0c5f2268bf3840c2da7dc0e744094ebe
#
_cell.length_a   1.000
_cell.length_b   1.000
_cell.length_c   1.000
_cell.angle_alpha   90.00
_cell.angle_beta   90.00
_cell.angle_gamma   90.00
#
_symmetry.space_group_name_H-M   'P 1'
#
loop_
_entity.id
_entity.type
_entity.pdbx_description
1 polymer ?
#
loop_
_entity_poly.entity_id
_entity_poly.type
_entity_poly.pdbx_seq_one_letter_code
_entity_poly.pdbx_strand_id
1 'polypeptide(L)'
;MVASKEELSGCNVTGWDAGRIVFLARACCEMGYLTEEEAWAYISRADTLAHEACGSWRDLAMSYILGRSLWGGKRAYNSVMKTTADVLLSNPKSPWMRYPW
;
A
#
# COMPACT_ATOMS: atom_id res chain seq x y z
N MET A 1 12.25 -0.19 -11.53
CA MET A 1 11.91 -0.37 -10.15
C MET A 1 11.72 -1.83 -9.80
N VAL A 2 10.92 -2.48 -10.45
CA VAL A 2 10.46 -3.72 -9.93
C VAL A 2 10.64 -4.72 -10.90
N ALA A 3 10.81 -5.52 -10.50
CA ALA A 3 10.70 -6.55 -9.62
C ALA A 3 10.88 -7.79 -10.44
N SER A 4 12.03 -8.38 -10.26
CA SER A 4 12.23 -9.71 -10.81
C SER A 4 11.28 -10.68 -10.09
N LYS A 5 11.07 -11.83 -10.69
CA LYS A 5 10.30 -12.91 -10.05
C LYS A 5 10.86 -13.28 -8.68
N GLU A 6 12.18 -13.24 -8.54
CA GLU A 6 12.86 -13.54 -7.29
C GLU A 6 12.52 -12.54 -6.19
N GLU A 7 12.48 -11.24 -6.52
CA GLU A 7 12.09 -10.22 -5.57
C GLU A 7 10.64 -10.40 -5.12
N LEU A 8 9.75 -10.70 -6.06
CA LEU A 8 8.33 -10.91 -5.74
C LEU A 8 8.10 -12.16 -4.92
N SER A 9 8.89 -13.21 -5.12
CA SER A 9 8.73 -14.46 -4.37
C SER A 9 9.03 -14.29 -2.88
N GLY A 10 9.82 -13.28 -2.52
CA GLY A 10 10.09 -12.95 -1.12
C GLY A 10 9.10 -11.97 -0.50
N CYS A 11 8.13 -11.47 -1.27
CA CYS A 11 7.15 -10.51 -0.79
C CYS A 11 5.92 -11.19 -0.19
N ASN A 12 5.29 -10.49 0.75
CA ASN A 12 3.98 -10.84 1.26
C ASN A 12 2.92 -9.94 0.62
N VAL A 13 1.65 -10.16 0.92
CA VAL A 13 0.53 -9.37 0.41
C VAL A 13 -0.06 -8.43 1.46
N THR A 14 0.58 -8.29 2.59
CA THR A 14 0.09 -7.47 3.71
C THR A 14 -0.05 -6.00 3.33
N GLY A 15 0.80 -5.49 2.43
CA GLY A 15 0.69 -4.13 1.93
C GLY A 15 -0.63 -3.87 1.21
N TRP A 16 -1.14 -4.84 0.47
CA TRP A 16 -2.45 -4.77 -0.15
C TRP A 16 -3.56 -4.72 0.90
N ASP A 17 -3.49 -5.58 1.90
CA ASP A 17 -4.48 -5.61 2.97
C ASP A 17 -4.46 -4.30 3.78
N ALA A 18 -3.28 -3.80 4.13
CA ALA A 18 -3.14 -2.53 4.85
C ALA A 18 -3.72 -1.36 4.04
N GLY A 19 -3.44 -1.30 2.74
CA GLY A 19 -3.98 -0.28 1.86
C GLY A 19 -5.50 -0.33 1.79
N ARG A 20 -6.09 -1.51 1.76
CA ARG A 20 -7.54 -1.68 1.77
C ARG A 20 -8.17 -1.25 3.09
N ILE A 21 -7.52 -1.53 4.21
CA ILE A 21 -8.00 -1.06 5.52
C ILE A 21 -8.07 0.46 5.53
N VAL A 22 -7.03 1.14 5.07
CA VAL A 22 -7.01 2.60 5.00
C VAL A 22 -8.13 3.14 4.10
N PHE A 23 -8.28 2.55 2.93
CA PHE A 23 -9.32 2.95 1.98
C PHE A 23 -10.71 2.78 2.57
N LEU A 24 -11.00 1.63 3.16
CA LEU A 24 -12.30 1.35 3.76
C LEU A 24 -12.58 2.22 4.97
N ALA A 25 -11.60 2.47 5.82
CA ALA A 25 -11.75 3.35 6.97
C ALA A 25 -12.12 4.77 6.54
N ARG A 26 -11.45 5.30 5.51
CA ARG A 26 -11.77 6.62 4.97
C ARG A 26 -13.16 6.68 4.36
N ALA A 27 -13.51 5.70 3.55
CA ALA A 27 -14.83 5.63 2.92
C ALA A 27 -15.95 5.54 3.96
N CYS A 28 -15.79 4.70 4.96
CA CYS A 28 -16.78 4.55 6.04
C CYS A 28 -16.91 5.82 6.87
N CYS A 29 -15.82 6.54 7.10
CA CYS A 29 -15.84 7.82 7.78
C CYS A 29 -16.63 8.86 6.97
N GLU A 30 -16.35 8.96 5.68
CA GLU A 30 -17.05 9.90 4.79
C GLU A 30 -18.54 9.61 4.69
N MET A 31 -18.93 8.35 4.75
CA MET A 31 -20.33 7.91 4.70
C MET A 31 -21.04 7.96 6.04
N GLY A 32 -20.35 8.31 7.11
CA GLY A 32 -20.93 8.42 8.43
C GLY A 32 -21.05 7.10 9.23
N TYR A 33 -20.47 6.02 8.73
CA TYR A 33 -20.48 4.73 9.46
C TYR A 33 -19.43 4.66 10.57
N LEU A 34 -18.37 5.45 10.44
CA LEU A 34 -17.31 5.57 11.44
C LEU A 34 -17.11 7.03 11.79
N THR A 35 -16.79 7.30 13.05
CA THR A 35 -16.28 8.62 13.43
C THR A 35 -14.86 8.78 12.91
N GLU A 36 -14.38 10.01 12.85
CA GLU A 36 -13.01 10.29 12.46
C GLU A 36 -12.01 9.58 13.40
N GLU A 37 -12.29 9.59 14.71
CA GLU A 37 -11.48 8.91 15.70
C GLU A 37 -11.41 7.40 15.45
N GLU A 38 -12.55 6.77 15.16
CA GLU A 38 -12.59 5.35 14.81
C GLU A 38 -11.82 5.04 13.54
N ALA A 39 -11.96 5.90 12.51
CA ALA A 39 -11.22 5.74 11.27
C ALA A 39 -9.71 5.80 11.49
N TRP A 40 -9.24 6.76 12.28
CA TRP A 40 -7.82 6.87 12.63
C TRP A 40 -7.31 5.65 13.40
N ALA A 41 -8.13 5.05 14.24
CA ALA A 41 -7.76 3.82 14.95
C ALA A 41 -7.48 2.68 13.98
N TYR A 42 -8.32 2.50 12.96
CA TYR A 42 -8.09 1.49 11.92
C TYR A 42 -6.85 1.80 11.06
N ILE A 43 -6.67 3.07 10.70
CA ILE A 43 -5.50 3.49 9.93
C ILE A 43 -4.20 3.23 10.72
N SER A 44 -4.20 3.51 12.01
CA SER A 44 -3.05 3.22 12.88
C SER A 44 -2.72 1.73 12.94
N ARG A 45 -3.74 0.88 12.97
CA ARG A 45 -3.55 -0.58 12.91
C ARG A 45 -2.96 -1.01 11.58
N ALA A 46 -3.44 -0.44 10.48
CA ALA A 46 -2.90 -0.72 9.15
C ALA A 46 -1.43 -0.30 9.05
N ASP A 47 -1.08 0.84 9.63
CA ASP A 47 0.30 1.31 9.69
C ASP A 47 1.20 0.31 10.44
N THR A 48 0.76 -0.16 11.58
CA THR A 48 1.48 -1.17 12.36
C THR A 48 1.69 -2.46 11.55
N LEU A 49 0.64 -2.96 10.91
CA LEU A 49 0.72 -4.15 10.07
C LEU A 49 1.71 -3.96 8.92
N ALA A 50 1.68 -2.81 8.28
CA ALA A 50 2.58 -2.51 7.18
C ALA A 50 4.03 -2.46 7.65
N HIS A 51 4.30 -1.85 8.78
CA HIS A 51 5.67 -1.76 9.32
C HIS A 51 6.20 -3.10 9.83
N GLU A 52 5.34 -3.98 10.30
CA GLU A 52 5.73 -5.33 10.69
C GLU A 52 6.08 -6.20 9.48
N ALA A 53 5.38 -6.01 8.37
CA ALA A 53 5.50 -6.85 7.18
C ALA A 53 6.51 -6.32 6.15
N CYS A 54 6.78 -5.04 6.15
CA CYS A 54 7.60 -4.37 5.15
C CYS A 54 8.68 -3.53 5.83
N GLY A 55 9.86 -3.47 5.22
CA GLY A 55 11.00 -2.73 5.78
C GLY A 55 11.23 -1.36 5.15
N SER A 56 10.48 -0.99 4.12
CA SER A 56 10.66 0.26 3.38
C SER A 56 9.42 0.61 2.57
N TRP A 57 9.38 1.83 2.06
CA TRP A 57 8.35 2.25 1.11
C TRP A 57 8.34 1.37 -0.14
N ARG A 58 9.52 0.96 -0.60
CA ARG A 58 9.64 0.06 -1.75
C ARG A 58 9.00 -1.28 -1.46
N ASP A 59 9.27 -1.86 -0.30
CA ASP A 59 8.67 -3.12 0.11
C ASP A 59 7.15 -3.02 0.19
N LEU A 60 6.64 -1.91 0.73
CA LEU A 60 5.21 -1.65 0.78
C LEU A 60 4.61 -1.61 -0.63
N ALA A 61 5.26 -0.91 -1.55
CA ALA A 61 4.79 -0.81 -2.94
C ALA A 61 4.72 -2.19 -3.59
N MET A 62 5.75 -3.00 -3.43
CA MET A 62 5.81 -4.34 -3.99
C MET A 62 4.75 -5.25 -3.39
N SER A 63 4.57 -5.21 -2.08
CA SER A 63 3.55 -5.97 -1.37
C SER A 63 2.12 -5.58 -1.82
N TYR A 64 1.88 -4.29 -2.00
CA TYR A 64 0.61 -3.78 -2.49
C TYR A 64 0.33 -4.26 -3.92
N ILE A 65 1.29 -4.12 -4.81
CA ILE A 65 1.15 -4.52 -6.22
C ILE A 65 0.93 -6.01 -6.32
N LEU A 66 1.67 -6.81 -5.56
CA LEU A 66 1.51 -8.26 -5.55
C LEU A 66 0.11 -8.68 -5.10
N GLY A 67 -0.37 -8.15 -4.00
CA GLY A 67 -1.71 -8.45 -3.49
C GLY A 67 -2.80 -8.03 -4.47
N ARG A 68 -2.66 -6.85 -5.06
CA ARG A 68 -3.57 -6.36 -6.09
C ARG A 68 -3.59 -7.27 -7.31
N SER A 69 -2.43 -7.79 -7.72
CA SER A 69 -2.31 -8.71 -8.86
C SER A 69 -3.03 -10.02 -8.59
N LEU A 70 -2.88 -10.56 -7.40
CA LEU A 70 -3.54 -11.80 -7.01
C LEU A 70 -5.06 -11.66 -6.96
N TRP A 71 -5.55 -10.50 -6.55
CA TRP A 71 -6.98 -10.21 -6.50
C TRP A 71 -7.58 -9.91 -7.86
N GLY A 72 -6.96 -9.00 -8.63
CA GLY A 72 -7.50 -8.46 -9.88
C GLY A 72 -7.01 -9.15 -11.14
N GLY A 73 -6.00 -10.00 -11.04
CA GLY A 73 -5.40 -10.67 -12.19
C GLY A 73 -4.89 -9.65 -13.21
N LYS A 74 -5.09 -9.94 -14.48
CA LYS A 74 -4.66 -9.09 -15.60
C LYS A 74 -5.35 -7.73 -15.64
N ARG A 75 -6.52 -7.60 -15.01
CA ARG A 75 -7.32 -6.37 -15.01
C ARG A 75 -6.92 -5.41 -13.88
N ALA A 76 -5.94 -5.76 -13.09
CA ALA A 76 -5.51 -4.93 -11.98
C ALA A 76 -4.71 -3.69 -12.39
N TYR A 77 -4.46 -3.49 -13.67
CA TYR A 77 -3.70 -2.34 -14.20
C TYR A 77 -2.32 -2.20 -13.52
N ASN A 78 -1.63 -3.31 -13.38
CA ASN A 78 -0.35 -3.36 -12.67
C ASN A 78 0.72 -2.43 -13.25
N SER A 79 0.71 -2.20 -14.56
CA SER A 79 1.63 -1.27 -15.21
C SER A 79 1.43 0.16 -14.70
N VAL A 80 0.18 0.57 -14.49
CA VAL A 80 -0.15 1.89 -13.92
C VAL A 80 0.31 1.97 -12.47
N MET A 81 0.07 0.91 -11.69
CA MET A 81 0.50 0.86 -10.29
C MET A 81 2.02 0.90 -10.18
N LYS A 82 2.74 0.19 -11.03
CA LYS A 82 4.20 0.20 -11.06
C LYS A 82 4.75 1.58 -11.40
N THR A 83 4.17 2.23 -12.40
CA THR A 83 4.56 3.59 -12.79
C THR A 83 4.31 4.57 -11.65
N THR A 84 3.16 4.47 -11.00
CA THR A 84 2.82 5.31 -9.85
C THR A 84 3.81 5.09 -8.71
N ALA A 85 4.13 3.84 -8.41
CA ALA A 85 5.11 3.50 -7.38
C ALA A 85 6.50 4.05 -7.70
N ASP A 86 6.93 3.98 -8.96
CA ASP A 86 8.21 4.54 -9.38
C ASP A 86 8.27 6.04 -9.16
N VAL A 87 7.20 6.75 -9.46
CA VAL A 87 7.10 8.19 -9.21
C VAL A 87 7.17 8.47 -7.71
N LEU A 88 6.42 7.74 -6.90
CA LEU A 88 6.42 7.93 -5.44
C LEU A 88 7.78 7.66 -4.82
N LEU A 89 8.51 6.69 -5.35
CA LEU A 89 9.84 6.31 -4.86
C LEU A 89 10.97 7.24 -5.31
N SER A 90 10.77 8.01 -6.38
CA SER A 90 11.85 8.79 -7.00
C SER A 90 11.63 10.30 -7.02
N ASN A 91 10.37 10.76 -7.05
CA ASN A 91 10.09 12.21 -7.13
C ASN A 91 10.35 12.87 -5.76
N PRO A 92 11.23 13.89 -5.69
CA PRO A 92 11.54 14.56 -4.42
C PRO A 92 10.34 15.20 -3.73
N LYS A 93 9.26 15.48 -4.46
CA LYS A 93 8.03 16.05 -3.91
C LYS A 93 7.07 14.99 -3.37
N SER A 94 7.38 13.73 -3.61
CA SER A 94 6.55 12.62 -3.14
C SER A 94 6.54 12.54 -1.62
N PRO A 95 5.39 12.22 -0.98
CA PRO A 95 5.33 11.95 0.44
C PRO A 95 6.30 10.85 0.88
N TRP A 96 6.50 9.83 0.04
CA TRP A 96 7.40 8.72 0.35
C TRP A 96 8.88 9.14 0.40
N MET A 97 9.23 10.18 -0.34
CA MET A 97 10.58 10.75 -0.30
C MET A 97 10.75 11.74 0.86
N ARG A 98 9.65 12.36 1.29
CA ARG A 98 9.66 13.38 2.34
C ARG A 98 9.54 12.80 3.75
N TYR A 99 8.90 11.65 3.89
CA TYR A 99 8.69 10.99 5.18
C TYR A 99 9.44 9.68 5.23
N PRO A 100 10.21 9.41 6.29
CA PRO A 100 10.90 8.12 6.43
C PRO A 100 9.90 7.00 6.65
N TRP A 101 10.32 5.83 6.29
CA TRP A 101 9.55 4.62 6.56
C TRP A 101 9.42 4.35 8.07
#